data_b17f7f0ae7229466bb2455e2dfea43d6
#
_entry.id   b17f7f0ae7229466bb2455e2dfea43d6
#
_cell.length_a   1.000
_cell.length_b   1.000
_cell.length_c   1.000
_cell.angle_alpha   90.00
_cell.angle_beta   90.00
_cell.angle_gamma   90.00
#
_symmetry.space_group_name_H-M   'P 1'
#
loop_
_entity.id
_entity.type
_entity.pdbx_description
1 polymer ?
#
loop_
_entity_poly.entity_id
_entity_poly.type
_entity_poly.pdbx_seq_one_letter_code
_entity_poly.pdbx_strand_id
1 'polypeptide(L)'
;MKKIIKNIVLVILIFVLGFVCYSRFIKKDYITKIFGKGFLVVITESMKPTISSGEFIVISEDDEYKKGEIITYIDEDGLLVTHRIEKITEEFFVAKGDNNNISDGEMQNSRICGKVIFH
;
A
#
# COMPACT_ATOMS: atom_id res chain seq x y z
N MET A 1 10.26 -27.94 28.51
CA MET A 1 9.30 -27.64 27.45
C MET A 1 9.03 -26.15 27.27
N LYS A 2 8.68 -25.41 28.31
CA LYS A 2 8.43 -23.94 28.19
C LYS A 2 9.63 -23.17 27.65
N LYS A 3 10.86 -23.54 28.03
CA LYS A 3 12.08 -22.89 27.56
C LYS A 3 12.32 -23.14 26.06
N ILE A 4 12.02 -24.35 25.57
CA ILE A 4 12.18 -24.70 24.15
C ILE A 4 11.17 -23.92 23.29
N ILE A 5 9.91 -23.85 23.70
CA ILE A 5 8.86 -23.12 23.03
C ILE A 5 9.20 -21.62 22.95
N LYS A 6 9.67 -21.05 24.05
CA LYS A 6 10.10 -19.65 24.11
C LYS A 6 11.24 -19.37 23.13
N ASN A 7 12.22 -20.27 23.03
CA ASN A 7 13.34 -20.11 22.10
C ASN A 7 12.89 -20.22 20.64
N ILE A 8 11.95 -21.13 20.32
CA ILE A 8 11.39 -21.28 18.99
C ILE A 8 10.64 -20.01 18.57
N VAL A 9 9.80 -19.46 19.45
CA VAL A 9 9.08 -18.21 19.21
C VAL A 9 10.03 -17.05 18.97
N LEU A 10 11.11 -16.96 19.76
CA LEU A 10 12.11 -15.92 19.60
C LEU A 10 12.81 -16.03 18.23
N VAL A 11 13.18 -17.22 17.81
CA VAL A 11 13.81 -17.45 16.51
C VAL A 11 12.88 -17.04 15.36
N ILE A 12 11.62 -17.45 15.42
CA ILE A 12 10.61 -17.07 14.43
C ILE A 12 10.47 -15.54 14.35
N LEU A 13 10.43 -14.86 15.50
CA LEU A 13 10.33 -13.42 15.57
C LEU A 13 11.53 -12.72 14.91
N ILE A 14 12.73 -13.23 15.14
CA ILE A 14 13.97 -12.71 14.53
C ILE A 14 13.92 -12.86 13.00
N PHE A 15 13.47 -14.01 12.49
CA PHE A 15 13.33 -14.21 11.04
C PHE A 15 12.30 -13.28 10.42
N VAL A 16 11.16 -13.05 11.07
CA VAL A 16 10.13 -12.13 10.59
C VAL A 16 10.68 -10.69 10.54
N LEU A 17 11.34 -10.24 11.58
CA LEU A 17 11.95 -8.91 11.62
C LEU A 17 13.04 -8.75 10.55
N GLY A 18 13.87 -9.78 10.36
CA GLY A 18 14.90 -9.79 9.33
C GLY A 18 14.32 -9.70 7.92
N PHE A 19 13.21 -10.42 7.66
CA PHE A 19 12.52 -10.37 6.38
C PHE A 19 11.94 -8.97 6.10
N VAL A 20 11.30 -8.36 7.08
CA VAL A 20 10.75 -7.01 6.94
C VAL A 20 11.87 -6.00 6.65
N CYS A 21 12.98 -6.06 7.40
CA CYS A 21 14.12 -5.19 7.16
C CYS A 21 14.73 -5.42 5.77
N TYR A 22 14.87 -6.67 5.36
CA TYR A 22 15.40 -7.02 4.05
C TYR A 22 14.56 -6.43 2.91
N SER A 23 13.23 -6.61 2.97
CA SER A 23 12.35 -6.11 1.91
C SER A 23 12.35 -4.57 1.84
N ARG A 24 12.41 -3.89 2.97
CA ARG A 24 12.35 -2.43 2.99
C ARG A 24 13.67 -1.73 2.66
N PHE A 25 14.78 -2.29 3.11
CA PHE A 25 16.08 -1.61 2.98
C PHE A 25 16.97 -2.15 1.86
N ILE A 26 16.87 -3.44 1.56
CA ILE A 26 17.73 -4.08 0.55
C ILE A 26 17.05 -4.17 -0.81
N LYS A 27 15.81 -4.66 -0.86
CA LYS A 27 15.02 -4.70 -2.10
C LYS A 27 14.37 -3.38 -2.45
N LYS A 28 14.44 -2.38 -1.58
CA LYS A 28 13.78 -1.09 -1.75
C LYS A 28 12.27 -1.20 -1.95
N ASP A 29 11.66 -2.21 -1.35
CA ASP A 29 10.21 -2.33 -1.35
C ASP A 29 9.62 -1.27 -0.42
N TYR A 30 8.72 -0.46 -0.95
CA TYR A 30 8.06 0.59 -0.17
C TYR A 30 7.02 0.03 0.79
N ILE A 31 6.49 -1.14 0.48
CA ILE A 31 5.50 -1.82 1.30
C ILE A 31 5.89 -3.28 1.42
N THR A 32 5.95 -3.77 2.65
CA THR A 32 6.13 -5.20 2.88
C THR A 32 4.82 -5.91 2.64
N LYS A 33 4.77 -6.82 1.67
CA LYS A 33 3.58 -7.57 1.32
C LYS A 33 3.71 -9.02 1.77
N ILE A 34 2.61 -9.55 2.31
CA ILE A 34 2.47 -10.95 2.71
C ILE A 34 1.30 -11.51 1.91
N PHE A 35 1.56 -12.54 1.10
CA PHE A 35 0.57 -13.13 0.18
C PHE A 35 -0.04 -12.10 -0.79
N GLY A 36 0.78 -11.15 -1.27
CA GLY A 36 0.34 -10.09 -2.19
C GLY A 36 -0.47 -8.98 -1.53
N LYS A 37 -0.57 -8.95 -0.21
CA LYS A 37 -1.33 -7.96 0.55
C LYS A 37 -0.42 -7.10 1.40
N GLY A 38 -0.65 -5.80 1.36
CA GLY A 38 0.08 -4.82 2.16
C GLY A 38 -0.81 -4.18 3.22
N PHE A 39 -0.19 -3.74 4.31
CA PHE A 39 -0.87 -3.12 5.45
C PHE A 39 -0.32 -1.71 5.64
N LEU A 40 -1.21 -0.73 5.70
CA LEU A 40 -0.85 0.69 5.78
C LEU A 40 -1.75 1.42 6.74
N VAL A 41 -1.26 2.57 7.22
CA VAL A 41 -2.07 3.56 7.95
C VAL A 41 -2.10 4.83 7.13
N VAL A 42 -3.29 5.35 6.88
CA VAL A 42 -3.49 6.62 6.16
C VAL A 42 -3.15 7.78 7.11
N ILE A 43 -2.31 8.71 6.65
CA ILE A 43 -1.85 9.84 7.47
C ILE A 43 -2.36 11.20 6.98
N THR A 44 -3.09 11.23 5.87
CA THR A 44 -3.64 12.48 5.30
C THR A 44 -5.15 12.47 5.30
N GLU A 45 -5.73 13.64 5.04
CA GLU A 45 -7.18 13.85 4.97
C GLU A 45 -7.72 13.84 3.54
N SER A 46 -6.86 13.51 2.56
CA SER A 46 -7.19 13.61 1.13
C SER A 46 -8.31 12.68 0.67
N MET A 47 -8.62 11.63 1.44
CA MET A 47 -9.67 10.66 1.12
C MET A 47 -10.94 10.80 1.97
N LYS A 48 -11.02 11.83 2.81
CA LYS A 48 -12.27 12.10 3.54
C LYS A 48 -13.44 12.35 2.59
N PRO A 49 -14.64 11.92 2.93
CA PRO A 49 -15.04 11.17 4.14
C PRO A 49 -14.86 9.66 4.02
N THR A 50 -14.37 9.15 2.89
CA THR A 50 -14.27 7.71 2.62
C THR A 50 -13.25 7.03 3.53
N ILE A 51 -12.06 7.60 3.62
CA ILE A 51 -10.98 7.11 4.50
C ILE A 51 -10.46 8.31 5.28
N SER A 52 -10.45 8.21 6.60
CA SER A 52 -9.95 9.25 7.48
C SER A 52 -8.49 9.03 7.88
N SER A 53 -7.78 10.11 8.19
CA SER A 53 -6.42 10.02 8.74
C SER A 53 -6.42 9.16 10.01
N GLY A 54 -5.45 8.26 10.11
CA GLY A 54 -5.32 7.30 11.20
C GLY A 54 -5.99 5.96 10.95
N GLU A 55 -6.76 5.81 9.87
CA GLU A 55 -7.37 4.52 9.53
C GLU A 55 -6.32 3.52 9.01
N PHE A 56 -6.48 2.28 9.44
CA PHE A 56 -5.74 1.14 8.93
C PHE A 56 -6.39 0.66 7.63
N ILE A 57 -5.58 0.45 6.62
CA ILE A 57 -6.04 -0.08 5.34
C ILE A 57 -5.25 -1.32 4.94
N VAL A 58 -5.90 -2.19 4.18
CA VAL A 58 -5.27 -3.34 3.54
C VAL A 58 -5.35 -3.17 2.04
N ILE A 59 -4.22 -3.29 1.36
CA ILE A 59 -4.15 -3.27 -0.10
C ILE A 59 -3.81 -4.64 -0.64
N SER A 60 -4.26 -4.94 -1.85
CA SER A 60 -3.98 -6.19 -2.54
C SER A 60 -3.55 -5.92 -3.97
N GLU A 61 -2.49 -6.59 -4.42
CA GLU A 61 -2.12 -6.57 -5.82
C GLU A 61 -3.20 -7.25 -6.66
N ASP A 62 -3.40 -6.72 -7.87
CA ASP A 62 -4.31 -7.29 -8.85
C ASP A 62 -3.65 -7.22 -10.22
N ASP A 63 -4.06 -8.10 -11.13
CA ASP A 63 -3.60 -8.07 -12.52
C ASP A 63 -4.21 -6.89 -13.28
N GLU A 64 -5.37 -6.42 -12.86
CA GLU A 64 -6.10 -5.33 -13.50
C GLU A 64 -6.76 -4.43 -12.46
N TYR A 65 -6.61 -3.12 -12.63
CA TYR A 65 -7.26 -2.11 -11.80
C TYR A 65 -8.31 -1.37 -12.61
N LYS A 66 -9.38 -0.91 -11.97
CA LYS A 66 -10.53 -0.30 -12.61
C LYS A 66 -10.83 1.09 -12.09
N LYS A 67 -11.44 1.92 -12.94
CA LYS A 67 -11.99 3.22 -12.54
C LYS A 67 -12.92 3.07 -11.33
N GLY A 68 -12.76 3.97 -10.36
CA GLY A 68 -13.53 3.98 -9.12
C GLY A 68 -12.89 3.19 -7.98
N GLU A 69 -11.92 2.33 -8.25
CA GLU A 69 -11.17 1.64 -7.20
C GLU A 69 -10.22 2.60 -6.49
N ILE A 70 -10.06 2.41 -5.20
CA ILE A 70 -9.07 3.16 -4.41
C ILE A 70 -7.77 2.36 -4.44
N ILE A 71 -6.69 3.01 -4.84
CA ILE A 71 -5.37 2.40 -4.96
C ILE A 71 -4.34 3.12 -4.10
N THR A 72 -3.28 2.41 -3.75
CA THR A 72 -2.06 3.00 -3.22
C THR A 72 -0.98 2.90 -4.28
N TYR A 73 -0.34 4.00 -4.59
CA TYR A 73 0.72 4.07 -5.59
C TYR A 73 1.89 4.92 -5.08
N ILE A 74 3.02 4.85 -5.76
CA ILE A 74 4.22 5.61 -5.46
C ILE A 74 4.28 6.80 -6.42
N ASP A 75 4.29 8.02 -5.88
CA ASP A 75 4.39 9.23 -6.70
C ASP A 75 5.83 9.48 -7.19
N GLU A 76 6.03 10.56 -7.93
CA GLU A 76 7.34 10.91 -8.49
C GLU A 76 8.39 11.23 -7.44
N ASP A 77 7.97 11.66 -6.25
CA ASP A 77 8.84 11.95 -5.12
C ASP A 77 9.15 10.71 -4.26
N GLY A 78 8.60 9.55 -4.63
CA GLY A 78 8.77 8.31 -3.89
C GLY A 78 7.86 8.17 -2.68
N LEU A 79 6.81 8.98 -2.60
CA LEU A 79 5.84 8.94 -1.51
C LEU A 79 4.68 8.01 -1.84
N LEU A 80 4.16 7.32 -0.83
CA LEU A 80 2.97 6.51 -0.96
C LEU A 80 1.72 7.39 -0.89
N VAL A 81 0.86 7.26 -1.90
CA VAL A 81 -0.38 8.00 -2.03
C VAL A 81 -1.53 7.02 -2.19
N THR A 82 -2.62 7.24 -1.44
CA THR A 82 -3.85 6.44 -1.54
C THR A 82 -4.97 7.34 -2.03
N HIS A 83 -5.37 7.17 -3.28
CA HIS A 83 -6.41 7.96 -3.94
C HIS A 83 -7.28 7.06 -4.82
N ARG A 84 -8.37 7.63 -5.34
CA ARG A 84 -9.32 6.91 -6.21
C ARG A 84 -8.96 7.09 -7.66
N ILE A 85 -9.06 6.02 -8.44
CA ILE A 85 -8.83 6.06 -9.89
C ILE A 85 -9.97 6.81 -10.57
N GLU A 86 -9.66 7.92 -11.25
CA GLU A 86 -10.60 8.65 -12.11
C GLU A 86 -10.60 8.10 -13.53
N LYS A 87 -9.43 7.70 -14.02
CA LYS A 87 -9.23 7.20 -15.39
C LYS A 87 -8.10 6.20 -15.38
N ILE A 88 -8.22 5.15 -16.14
CA ILE A 88 -7.17 4.17 -16.33
C ILE A 88 -7.17 3.65 -17.76
N THR A 89 -5.97 3.51 -18.32
CA THR A 89 -5.70 2.88 -19.62
C THR A 89 -4.73 1.72 -19.43
N GLU A 90 -4.30 1.08 -20.49
CA GLU A 90 -3.32 -0.01 -20.40
C GLU A 90 -1.94 0.46 -19.94
N GLU A 91 -1.62 1.74 -20.10
CA GLU A 91 -0.28 2.28 -19.81
C GLU A 91 -0.25 3.21 -18.62
N PHE A 92 -1.28 4.05 -18.42
CA PHE A 92 -1.29 5.05 -17.38
C PHE A 92 -2.64 5.14 -16.66
N PHE A 93 -2.61 5.79 -15.49
CA PHE A 93 -3.81 6.10 -14.70
C PHE A 93 -3.78 7.55 -14.25
N VAL A 94 -4.97 8.06 -13.91
CA VAL A 94 -5.15 9.33 -13.23
C VAL A 94 -5.96 9.06 -11.97
N ALA A 95 -5.43 9.49 -10.83
CA ALA A 95 -6.09 9.34 -9.54
C ALA A 95 -6.38 10.70 -8.92
N LYS A 96 -7.33 10.71 -7.99
CA LYS A 96 -7.71 11.92 -7.25
C LYS A 96 -8.18 11.53 -5.85
N GLY A 97 -7.75 12.28 -4.85
CA GLY A 97 -8.28 12.15 -3.50
C GLY A 97 -9.74 12.60 -3.44
N ASP A 98 -10.56 11.85 -2.72
CA ASP A 98 -12.00 12.16 -2.60
C ASP A 98 -12.26 13.55 -1.99
N ASN A 99 -11.32 14.05 -1.21
CA ASN A 99 -11.38 15.39 -0.59
C ASN A 99 -10.58 16.46 -1.36
N ASN A 100 -10.01 16.11 -2.48
CA ASN A 100 -9.21 17.05 -3.29
C ASN A 100 -10.02 17.59 -4.45
N ASN A 101 -9.71 18.83 -4.87
CA ASN A 101 -10.36 19.48 -6.00
C ASN A 101 -9.65 19.23 -7.33
N ILE A 102 -8.41 18.74 -7.27
CA ILE A 102 -7.53 18.59 -8.43
C ILE A 102 -7.03 17.14 -8.48
N SER A 103 -6.98 16.57 -9.68
CA SER A 103 -6.41 15.25 -9.90
C SER A 103 -4.89 15.27 -9.77
N ASP A 104 -4.30 14.08 -9.55
CA ASP A 104 -2.86 13.94 -9.34
C ASP A 104 -2.05 13.98 -10.64
N GLY A 105 -2.71 13.99 -11.79
CA GLY A 105 -2.05 13.91 -13.10
C GLY A 105 -1.83 12.47 -13.56
N GLU A 106 -1.30 12.33 -14.77
CA GLU A 106 -1.05 11.01 -15.36
C GLU A 106 0.17 10.35 -14.74
N MET A 107 0.03 9.06 -14.40
CA MET A 107 1.11 8.23 -13.88
C MET A 107 1.10 6.85 -14.52
N GLN A 108 2.28 6.25 -14.67
CA GLN A 108 2.41 4.91 -15.22
C GLN A 108 1.79 3.86 -14.29
N ASN A 109 1.10 2.88 -14.86
CA ASN A 109 0.45 1.81 -14.10
C ASN A 109 1.42 1.00 -13.24
N SER A 110 2.68 0.94 -13.63
CA SER A 110 3.73 0.26 -12.85
C SER A 110 3.97 0.86 -11.45
N ARG A 111 3.46 2.06 -11.19
CA ARG A 111 3.56 2.72 -9.89
C ARG A 111 2.51 2.23 -8.90
N ILE A 112 1.49 1.52 -9.35
CA ILE A 112 0.43 1.02 -8.48
C ILE A 112 0.97 -0.10 -7.60
N CYS A 113 0.82 0.04 -6.29
CA CYS A 113 1.21 -0.98 -5.31
C CYS A 113 0.09 -1.98 -5.03
N GLY A 114 -1.15 -1.53 -5.08
CA GLY A 114 -2.31 -2.37 -4.84
C GLY A 114 -3.59 -1.56 -4.70
N LYS A 115 -4.73 -2.25 -4.66
CA LYS A 115 -6.02 -1.63 -4.39
C LYS A 115 -6.45 -1.85 -2.96
N VAL A 116 -7.16 -0.88 -2.40
CA VAL A 116 -7.70 -0.99 -1.05
C VAL A 116 -8.85 -2.00 -1.04
N ILE A 117 -8.70 -3.04 -0.24
CA ILE A 117 -9.71 -4.10 -0.08
C ILE A 117 -10.37 -4.06 1.31
N PHE A 118 -9.81 -3.29 2.22
CA PHE A 118 -10.33 -3.10 3.58
C PHE A 118 -9.90 -1.73 4.13
N HIS A 119 -10.86 -1.06 4.77
CA HIS A 119 -10.58 0.17 5.52
C HIS A 119 -11.60 0.42 6.63
#